data_5100e36cc2874d324188127ed166ae78
#
_entry.id   5100e36cc2874d324188127ed166ae78
#
_cell.length_a   1.000
_cell.length_b   1.000
_cell.length_c   1.000
_cell.angle_alpha   90.00
_cell.angle_beta   90.00
_cell.angle_gamma   90.00
#
_symmetry.space_group_name_H-M   'P 1'
#
loop_
_entity.id
_entity.type
_entity.pdbx_description
1 polymer ?
#
loop_
_entity_poly.entity_id
_entity_poly.type
_entity_poly.pdbx_seq_one_letter_code
_entity_poly.pdbx_strand_id
1 'polypeptide(L)'
;FGKSGDHIVIEEFLTGPEFSFMCFVDGLKVYPLALSQDHKRAFDGDKGPNTGGMGAYSPLPFISREDEDYAMEHIMKKVAAGMVSEGCPFKGVLYGGLMKTPDGIKVIEFNCRFGDPETEVVLPRLETDIYLMFSAVADSDSSMPPVKWADNVVLGFVMASKGYPGSYEKGFEISGLEDAMSDPAVRIYQMGTKLAEVEGRESPVLVTSGGRVLMVVA
;
A
#
# COMPACT_ATOMS: atom_id res chain seq x y z
N PHE A 1 19.51 17.62 -9.46
CA PHE A 1 19.43 16.20 -9.09
C PHE A 1 20.79 15.61 -8.71
N GLY A 2 21.91 16.32 -8.95
CA GLY A 2 23.26 15.85 -8.64
C GLY A 2 23.54 14.49 -9.30
N LYS A 3 24.22 13.59 -8.57
CA LYS A 3 24.55 12.24 -9.05
C LYS A 3 23.33 11.37 -9.40
N SER A 4 22.14 11.66 -8.86
CA SER A 4 20.92 10.96 -9.21
C SER A 4 20.45 11.24 -10.66
N GLY A 5 20.99 12.26 -11.32
CA GLY A 5 20.72 12.58 -12.70
C GLY A 5 21.72 11.99 -13.72
N ASP A 6 22.73 11.23 -13.25
CA ASP A 6 23.72 10.61 -14.14
C ASP A 6 23.12 9.49 -15.00
N HIS A 7 22.03 8.87 -14.53
CA HIS A 7 21.23 7.89 -15.24
C HIS A 7 19.77 8.31 -15.24
N ILE A 8 19.13 8.27 -16.40
CA ILE A 8 17.71 8.55 -16.58
C ILE A 8 17.01 7.35 -17.22
N VAL A 9 15.76 7.14 -16.85
CA VAL A 9 14.86 6.17 -17.47
C VAL A 9 13.83 6.94 -18.29
N ILE A 10 13.62 6.54 -19.52
CA ILE A 10 12.59 7.10 -20.40
C ILE A 10 11.59 6.00 -20.68
N GLU A 11 10.33 6.24 -20.28
CA GLU A 11 9.25 5.27 -20.36
C GLU A 11 8.10 5.82 -21.20
N GLU A 12 7.20 4.93 -21.62
CA GLU A 12 5.93 5.29 -22.28
C GLU A 12 5.10 6.13 -21.29
N PHE A 13 4.48 7.21 -21.77
CA PHE A 13 3.54 7.98 -20.97
C PHE A 13 2.20 7.24 -20.94
N LEU A 14 1.88 6.64 -19.81
CA LEU A 14 0.65 5.89 -19.60
C LEU A 14 -0.50 6.79 -19.14
N THR A 15 -1.71 6.46 -19.58
CA THR A 15 -2.95 7.13 -19.17
C THR A 15 -4.00 6.09 -18.77
N GLY A 16 -4.66 6.31 -17.62
CA GLY A 16 -5.69 5.43 -17.08
C GLY A 16 -5.68 5.44 -15.55
N PRO A 17 -6.61 4.76 -14.92
CA PRO A 17 -6.57 4.58 -13.46
C PRO A 17 -5.46 3.62 -13.05
N GLU A 18 -4.69 4.05 -12.05
CA GLU A 18 -3.69 3.22 -11.38
C GLU A 18 -4.37 2.26 -10.41
N PHE A 19 -3.72 1.13 -10.16
CA PHE A 19 -4.10 0.21 -9.09
C PHE A 19 -2.90 -0.59 -8.59
N SER A 20 -3.02 -1.10 -7.37
CA SER A 20 -1.98 -1.84 -6.67
C SER A 20 -2.36 -3.31 -6.60
N PHE A 21 -1.44 -4.18 -7.02
CA PHE A 21 -1.59 -5.62 -6.96
C PHE A 21 -0.44 -6.24 -6.17
N MET A 22 -0.67 -6.54 -4.92
CA MET A 22 0.31 -7.22 -4.07
C MET A 22 0.12 -8.73 -4.14
N CYS A 23 1.24 -9.47 -4.11
CA CYS A 23 1.24 -10.93 -4.06
C CYS A 23 2.27 -11.43 -3.05
N PHE A 24 1.96 -12.52 -2.36
CA PHE A 24 3.00 -13.33 -1.74
C PHE A 24 3.70 -14.17 -2.80
N VAL A 25 5.01 -14.22 -2.75
CA VAL A 25 5.84 -14.96 -3.71
C VAL A 25 6.81 -15.87 -2.97
N ASP A 26 6.95 -17.11 -3.45
CA ASP A 26 7.96 -18.09 -3.07
C ASP A 26 8.49 -18.74 -4.34
N GLY A 27 9.52 -18.15 -4.93
CA GLY A 27 10.05 -18.58 -6.22
C GLY A 27 9.00 -18.51 -7.32
N LEU A 28 8.56 -19.64 -7.87
CA LEU A 28 7.53 -19.70 -8.91
C LEU A 28 6.08 -19.65 -8.35
N LYS A 29 5.92 -19.83 -7.03
CA LYS A 29 4.61 -19.80 -6.41
C LYS A 29 4.22 -18.35 -6.16
N VAL A 30 3.07 -17.92 -6.69
CA VAL A 30 2.54 -16.55 -6.54
C VAL A 30 1.11 -16.60 -6.04
N TYR A 31 0.84 -15.92 -4.93
CA TYR A 31 -0.45 -15.93 -4.25
C TYR A 31 -0.99 -14.50 -4.16
N PRO A 32 -2.10 -14.18 -4.85
CA PRO A 32 -2.61 -12.81 -4.90
C PRO A 32 -3.22 -12.37 -3.57
N LEU A 33 -3.02 -11.10 -3.24
CA LEU A 33 -3.80 -10.36 -2.27
C LEU A 33 -4.93 -9.59 -2.96
N ALA A 34 -5.89 -9.10 -2.19
CA ALA A 34 -6.95 -8.26 -2.73
C ALA A 34 -6.37 -6.99 -3.38
N LEU A 35 -6.97 -6.57 -4.49
CA LEU A 35 -6.60 -5.35 -5.19
C LEU A 35 -6.95 -4.10 -4.37
N SER A 36 -6.15 -3.06 -4.52
CA SER A 36 -6.39 -1.76 -3.91
C SER A 36 -5.98 -0.63 -4.84
N GLN A 37 -6.49 0.56 -4.57
CA GLN A 37 -6.05 1.78 -5.25
C GLN A 37 -5.57 2.79 -4.24
N ASP A 38 -4.37 3.32 -4.47
CA ASP A 38 -3.79 4.46 -3.77
C ASP A 38 -4.11 5.77 -4.51
N HIS A 39 -4.36 6.83 -3.78
CA HIS A 39 -4.53 8.18 -4.28
C HIS A 39 -3.29 9.02 -4.01
N LYS A 40 -2.41 9.10 -5.00
CA LYS A 40 -1.08 9.72 -4.86
C LYS A 40 -1.09 11.24 -4.96
N ARG A 41 -2.10 11.86 -5.60
CA ARG A 41 -2.16 13.30 -5.79
C ARG A 41 -2.65 14.03 -4.55
N ALA A 42 -2.02 15.19 -4.28
CA ALA A 42 -2.25 15.94 -3.04
C ALA A 42 -3.62 16.64 -2.97
N PHE A 43 -4.26 16.94 -4.11
CA PHE A 43 -5.46 17.77 -4.18
C PHE A 43 -6.61 17.06 -4.88
N ASP A 44 -7.82 17.51 -4.60
CA ASP A 44 -9.07 17.02 -5.16
C ASP A 44 -9.02 16.93 -6.70
N GLY A 45 -9.69 15.92 -7.25
CA GLY A 45 -9.77 15.70 -8.68
C GLY A 45 -8.46 15.20 -9.30
N ASP A 46 -7.66 14.46 -8.53
CA ASP A 46 -6.37 13.88 -8.95
C ASP A 46 -5.39 14.93 -9.47
N LYS A 47 -5.24 16.03 -8.70
CA LYS A 47 -4.41 17.18 -9.04
C LYS A 47 -3.29 17.41 -8.04
N GLY A 48 -2.34 18.28 -8.43
CA GLY A 48 -1.21 18.66 -7.59
C GLY A 48 -0.02 17.70 -7.69
N PRO A 49 0.97 17.86 -6.81
CA PRO A 49 2.15 17.01 -6.78
C PRO A 49 1.82 15.58 -6.29
N ASN A 50 2.65 14.63 -6.67
CA ASN A 50 2.60 13.28 -6.09
C ASN A 50 3.02 13.32 -4.62
N THR A 51 2.40 12.45 -3.84
CA THR A 51 2.68 12.22 -2.42
C THR A 51 3.09 10.76 -2.19
N GLY A 52 3.24 10.36 -0.95
CA GLY A 52 3.40 8.96 -0.57
C GLY A 52 2.09 8.16 -0.53
N GLY A 53 0.96 8.75 -0.97
CA GLY A 53 -0.39 8.23 -0.87
C GLY A 53 -1.22 8.99 0.17
N MET A 54 -2.38 9.49 -0.24
CA MET A 54 -3.30 10.27 0.60
C MET A 54 -4.48 9.44 1.10
N GLY A 55 -4.53 8.20 0.72
CA GLY A 55 -5.54 7.24 1.09
C GLY A 55 -5.63 6.11 0.09
N ALA A 56 -6.31 5.06 0.46
CA ALA A 56 -6.52 3.89 -0.39
C ALA A 56 -7.89 3.27 -0.13
N TYR A 57 -8.32 2.40 -1.03
CA TYR A 57 -9.52 1.59 -0.82
C TYR A 57 -9.42 0.22 -1.50
N SER A 58 -10.20 -0.72 -1.02
CA SER A 58 -10.33 -2.09 -1.53
C SER A 58 -11.76 -2.59 -1.24
N PRO A 59 -12.43 -3.33 -2.16
CA PRO A 59 -12.00 -3.79 -3.48
C PRO A 59 -12.14 -2.71 -4.56
N LEU A 60 -11.71 -3.03 -5.79
CA LEU A 60 -11.76 -2.11 -6.93
C LEU A 60 -12.91 -2.45 -7.87
N PRO A 61 -13.95 -1.60 -8.00
CA PRO A 61 -15.09 -1.88 -8.85
C PRO A 61 -14.80 -1.74 -10.36
N PHE A 62 -13.69 -1.07 -10.73
CA PHE A 62 -13.35 -0.82 -12.14
C PHE A 62 -12.36 -1.84 -12.74
N ILE A 63 -11.80 -2.74 -11.93
CA ILE A 63 -10.98 -3.85 -12.39
C ILE A 63 -11.87 -5.09 -12.50
N SER A 64 -11.98 -5.63 -13.70
CA SER A 64 -12.71 -6.86 -13.94
C SER A 64 -11.91 -8.09 -13.51
N ARG A 65 -12.58 -9.23 -13.40
CA ARG A 65 -11.91 -10.50 -13.16
C ARG A 65 -10.90 -10.85 -14.25
N GLU A 66 -11.22 -10.50 -15.50
CA GLU A 66 -10.33 -10.72 -16.65
C GLU A 66 -9.07 -9.85 -16.54
N ASP A 67 -9.19 -8.60 -16.08
CA ASP A 67 -8.05 -7.70 -15.83
C ASP A 67 -7.14 -8.27 -14.73
N GLU A 68 -7.74 -8.76 -13.64
CA GLU A 68 -7.01 -9.36 -12.52
C GLU A 68 -6.28 -10.64 -12.96
N ASP A 69 -6.98 -11.54 -13.65
CA ASP A 69 -6.40 -12.78 -14.16
C ASP A 69 -5.27 -12.48 -15.17
N TYR A 70 -5.45 -11.48 -16.05
CA TYR A 70 -4.40 -11.04 -16.97
C TYR A 70 -3.16 -10.52 -16.20
N ALA A 71 -3.36 -9.63 -15.23
CA ALA A 71 -2.28 -9.09 -14.43
C ALA A 71 -1.54 -10.20 -13.66
N MET A 72 -2.27 -11.17 -13.12
CA MET A 72 -1.68 -12.32 -12.43
C MET A 72 -0.84 -13.18 -13.37
N GLU A 73 -1.40 -13.62 -14.49
CA GLU A 73 -0.74 -14.57 -15.39
C GLU A 73 0.37 -13.93 -16.22
N HIS A 74 0.16 -12.69 -16.70
CA HIS A 74 1.06 -12.07 -17.67
C HIS A 74 2.02 -11.05 -17.05
N ILE A 75 1.82 -10.65 -15.80
CA ILE A 75 2.69 -9.70 -15.11
C ILE A 75 3.30 -10.37 -13.87
N MET A 76 2.51 -10.63 -12.81
CA MET A 76 3.07 -11.04 -11.52
C MET A 76 3.82 -12.39 -11.60
N LYS A 77 3.22 -13.40 -12.21
CA LYS A 77 3.87 -14.71 -12.40
C LYS A 77 5.08 -14.63 -13.33
N LYS A 78 5.04 -13.78 -14.37
CA LYS A 78 6.18 -13.62 -15.27
C LYS A 78 7.38 -12.97 -14.58
N VAL A 79 7.15 -11.96 -13.72
CA VAL A 79 8.23 -11.36 -12.92
C VAL A 79 8.84 -12.37 -11.99
N ALA A 80 8.02 -13.13 -11.25
CA ALA A 80 8.50 -14.19 -10.36
C ALA A 80 9.33 -15.24 -11.12
N ALA A 81 8.85 -15.70 -12.29
CA ALA A 81 9.56 -16.65 -13.14
C ALA A 81 10.86 -16.08 -13.72
N GLY A 82 10.83 -14.78 -14.12
CA GLY A 82 12.02 -14.08 -14.59
C GLY A 82 13.11 -14.03 -13.53
N MET A 83 12.77 -13.70 -12.29
CA MET A 83 13.73 -13.68 -11.19
C MET A 83 14.34 -15.05 -10.90
N VAL A 84 13.54 -16.11 -11.00
CA VAL A 84 14.06 -17.50 -10.89
C VAL A 84 15.04 -17.80 -12.03
N SER A 85 14.72 -17.42 -13.27
CA SER A 85 15.58 -17.68 -14.44
C SER A 85 16.91 -16.90 -14.37
N GLU A 86 16.91 -15.72 -13.74
CA GLU A 86 18.12 -14.91 -13.49
C GLU A 86 18.95 -15.40 -12.28
N GLY A 87 18.53 -16.48 -11.61
CA GLY A 87 19.23 -17.04 -10.45
C GLY A 87 19.04 -16.23 -9.16
N CYS A 88 18.06 -15.36 -9.10
CA CYS A 88 17.70 -14.57 -7.92
C CYS A 88 16.22 -14.74 -7.54
N PRO A 89 15.78 -15.96 -7.16
CA PRO A 89 14.38 -16.22 -6.82
C PRO A 89 13.90 -15.31 -5.70
N PHE A 90 12.75 -14.66 -5.93
CA PHE A 90 12.15 -13.77 -4.96
C PHE A 90 11.33 -14.55 -3.93
N LYS A 91 11.43 -14.13 -2.65
CA LYS A 91 10.62 -14.64 -1.56
C LYS A 91 10.14 -13.47 -0.69
N GLY A 92 8.83 -13.32 -0.54
CA GLY A 92 8.23 -12.24 0.24
C GLY A 92 7.00 -11.62 -0.43
N VAL A 93 6.81 -10.32 -0.23
CA VAL A 93 5.72 -9.55 -0.83
C VAL A 93 6.22 -8.81 -2.06
N LEU A 94 5.69 -9.16 -3.22
CA LEU A 94 5.88 -8.45 -4.47
C LEU A 94 4.69 -7.51 -4.68
N TYR A 95 4.95 -6.22 -4.76
CA TYR A 95 3.99 -5.19 -5.10
C TYR A 95 4.14 -4.81 -6.57
N GLY A 96 3.06 -4.89 -7.32
CA GLY A 96 2.95 -4.35 -8.67
C GLY A 96 2.09 -3.08 -8.66
N GLY A 97 2.69 -1.94 -8.99
CA GLY A 97 1.98 -0.72 -9.37
C GLY A 97 1.58 -0.82 -10.84
N LEU A 98 0.29 -0.92 -11.11
CA LEU A 98 -0.26 -1.19 -12.43
C LEU A 98 -1.21 -0.07 -12.88
N MET A 99 -1.41 0.04 -14.18
CA MET A 99 -2.36 0.98 -14.77
C MET A 99 -3.27 0.27 -15.76
N LYS A 100 -4.58 0.50 -15.64
CA LYS A 100 -5.54 0.06 -16.65
C LYS A 100 -5.63 1.11 -17.75
N THR A 101 -4.92 0.85 -18.85
CA THR A 101 -4.93 1.72 -20.03
C THR A 101 -5.95 1.27 -21.07
N PRO A 102 -6.26 2.08 -22.09
CA PRO A 102 -7.08 1.63 -23.22
C PRO A 102 -6.52 0.39 -23.95
N ASP A 103 -5.20 0.19 -23.89
CA ASP A 103 -4.49 -0.93 -24.55
C ASP A 103 -4.26 -2.12 -23.61
N GLY A 104 -4.91 -2.15 -22.44
CA GLY A 104 -4.79 -3.20 -21.43
C GLY A 104 -4.00 -2.79 -20.20
N ILE A 105 -3.65 -3.78 -19.37
CA ILE A 105 -2.92 -3.55 -18.12
C ILE A 105 -1.43 -3.35 -18.42
N LYS A 106 -0.88 -2.25 -17.94
CA LYS A 106 0.53 -1.88 -18.04
C LYS A 106 1.17 -1.79 -16.65
N VAL A 107 2.48 -2.00 -16.61
CA VAL A 107 3.29 -1.89 -15.38
C VAL A 107 3.79 -0.46 -15.23
N ILE A 108 3.69 0.09 -14.02
CA ILE A 108 4.33 1.34 -13.62
C ILE A 108 5.64 1.01 -12.89
N GLU A 109 5.53 0.20 -11.81
CA GLU A 109 6.70 -0.16 -11.00
C GLU A 109 6.48 -1.47 -10.26
N PHE A 110 7.58 -2.04 -9.75
CA PHE A 110 7.54 -3.10 -8.73
C PHE A 110 8.24 -2.65 -7.45
N ASN A 111 7.72 -3.11 -6.33
CA ASN A 111 8.35 -2.94 -5.01
C ASN A 111 8.42 -4.29 -4.29
N CYS A 112 9.45 -4.49 -3.46
CA CYS A 112 9.72 -5.72 -2.71
C CYS A 112 9.21 -5.60 -1.26
N ARG A 113 8.00 -5.07 -1.07
CA ARG A 113 7.39 -4.79 0.23
C ARG A 113 5.88 -4.60 0.09
N PHE A 114 5.21 -4.58 1.23
CA PHE A 114 3.84 -4.09 1.30
C PHE A 114 3.73 -2.62 0.86
N GLY A 115 2.60 -2.26 0.24
CA GLY A 115 2.25 -0.88 -0.05
C GLY A 115 1.84 -0.13 1.22
N ASP A 116 2.03 1.16 1.22
CA ASP A 116 1.58 2.11 2.24
C ASP A 116 1.06 3.35 1.49
N PRO A 117 -0.27 3.54 1.43
CA PRO A 117 -1.31 3.12 2.39
C PRO A 117 -2.19 1.91 1.99
N GLU A 118 -1.79 1.07 1.04
CA GLU A 118 -2.63 -0.02 0.55
C GLU A 118 -2.82 -1.14 1.57
N THR A 119 -1.79 -1.45 2.35
CA THR A 119 -1.82 -2.53 3.34
C THR A 119 -2.92 -2.32 4.38
N GLU A 120 -3.12 -1.08 4.77
CA GLU A 120 -4.08 -0.66 5.78
C GLU A 120 -5.54 -0.84 5.33
N VAL A 121 -5.78 -1.02 4.02
CA VAL A 121 -7.12 -1.30 3.49
C VAL A 121 -7.26 -2.73 2.94
N VAL A 122 -6.16 -3.40 2.64
CA VAL A 122 -6.17 -4.78 2.15
C VAL A 122 -6.24 -5.77 3.30
N LEU A 123 -5.33 -5.67 4.30
CA LEU A 123 -5.25 -6.64 5.39
C LEU A 123 -6.49 -6.66 6.30
N PRO A 124 -7.22 -5.56 6.57
CA PRO A 124 -8.47 -5.63 7.32
C PRO A 124 -9.55 -6.50 6.69
N ARG A 125 -9.47 -6.76 5.39
CA ARG A 125 -10.37 -7.66 4.66
C ARG A 125 -9.95 -9.12 4.70
N LEU A 126 -8.72 -9.41 5.14
CA LEU A 126 -8.19 -10.77 5.18
C LEU A 126 -8.79 -11.54 6.38
N GLU A 127 -9.49 -12.65 6.11
CA GLU A 127 -10.02 -13.56 7.13
C GLU A 127 -9.05 -14.70 7.47
N THR A 128 -8.16 -15.05 6.53
CA THR A 128 -7.13 -16.07 6.75
C THR A 128 -6.05 -15.53 7.67
N ASP A 129 -5.60 -16.36 8.62
CA ASP A 129 -4.51 -16.00 9.52
C ASP A 129 -3.23 -15.66 8.72
N ILE A 130 -2.83 -14.39 8.80
CA ILE A 130 -1.67 -13.87 8.06
C ILE A 130 -0.34 -14.51 8.52
N TYR A 131 -0.24 -14.93 9.79
CA TYR A 131 0.94 -15.64 10.30
C TYR A 131 1.15 -16.96 9.56
N LEU A 132 0.07 -17.70 9.30
CA LEU A 132 0.15 -18.95 8.53
C LEU A 132 0.59 -18.68 7.08
N MET A 133 0.13 -17.57 6.48
CA MET A 133 0.55 -17.17 5.14
C MET A 133 2.03 -16.77 5.11
N PHE A 134 2.50 -15.99 6.09
CA PHE A 134 3.93 -15.65 6.20
C PHE A 134 4.78 -16.89 6.41
N SER A 135 4.34 -17.81 7.27
CA SER A 135 5.05 -19.06 7.53
C SER A 135 5.15 -19.92 6.25
N ALA A 136 4.06 -19.99 5.47
CA ALA A 136 4.07 -20.73 4.19
C ALA A 136 5.02 -20.12 3.15
N VAL A 137 5.18 -18.80 3.14
CA VAL A 137 6.16 -18.12 2.26
C VAL A 137 7.58 -18.30 2.79
N ALA A 138 7.79 -18.20 4.09
CA ALA A 138 9.13 -18.33 4.70
C ALA A 138 9.66 -19.75 4.60
N ASP A 139 8.78 -20.75 4.84
CA ASP A 139 9.07 -22.17 4.74
C ASP A 139 8.48 -22.74 3.44
N SER A 140 9.32 -22.88 2.42
CA SER A 140 8.89 -23.34 1.08
C SER A 140 8.29 -24.73 1.05
N ASP A 141 8.47 -25.53 2.10
CA ASP A 141 7.88 -26.87 2.24
C ASP A 141 6.44 -26.81 2.79
N SER A 142 6.05 -25.67 3.38
CA SER A 142 4.69 -25.45 3.87
C SER A 142 3.74 -25.09 2.72
N SER A 143 2.50 -25.56 2.82
CA SER A 143 1.45 -25.19 1.87
C SER A 143 0.77 -23.89 2.29
N MET A 144 0.52 -23.01 1.31
CA MET A 144 -0.31 -21.81 1.53
C MET A 144 -1.72 -22.23 1.98
N PRO A 145 -2.24 -21.69 3.09
CA PRO A 145 -3.62 -21.95 3.49
C PRO A 145 -4.60 -21.38 2.45
N PRO A 146 -5.84 -21.89 2.37
CA PRO A 146 -6.87 -21.28 1.53
C PRO A 146 -7.09 -19.82 1.95
N VAL A 147 -6.85 -18.90 1.01
CA VAL A 147 -6.97 -17.47 1.29
C VAL A 147 -8.43 -17.06 1.18
N LYS A 148 -8.96 -16.45 2.25
CA LYS A 148 -10.33 -15.96 2.34
C LYS A 148 -10.34 -14.47 2.60
N TRP A 149 -11.24 -13.78 1.93
CA TRP A 149 -11.45 -12.33 2.04
C TRP A 149 -12.87 -12.04 2.48
N ALA A 150 -13.05 -11.08 3.39
CA ALA A 150 -14.35 -10.55 3.74
C ALA A 150 -14.96 -9.80 2.53
N ASP A 151 -16.28 -9.94 2.37
CA ASP A 151 -17.03 -9.25 1.33
C ASP A 151 -17.49 -7.87 1.82
N ASN A 152 -16.51 -7.03 2.18
CA ASN A 152 -16.72 -5.66 2.63
C ASN A 152 -15.83 -4.69 1.84
N VAL A 153 -16.19 -3.42 1.88
CA VAL A 153 -15.34 -2.32 1.40
C VAL A 153 -14.57 -1.77 2.57
N VAL A 154 -13.30 -1.49 2.37
CA VAL A 154 -12.45 -0.79 3.33
C VAL A 154 -11.87 0.44 2.65
N LEU A 155 -12.06 1.60 3.26
CA LEU A 155 -11.54 2.89 2.86
C LEU A 155 -10.60 3.43 3.94
N GLY A 156 -9.45 3.93 3.53
CA GLY A 156 -8.51 4.61 4.40
C GLY A 156 -8.21 6.02 3.92
N PHE A 157 -8.23 6.97 4.83
CA PHE A 157 -7.97 8.38 4.57
C PHE A 157 -6.77 8.86 5.38
N VAL A 158 -5.77 9.44 4.71
CA VAL A 158 -4.55 9.96 5.34
C VAL A 158 -4.76 11.39 5.83
N MET A 159 -4.52 11.61 7.11
CA MET A 159 -4.40 12.93 7.71
C MET A 159 -2.95 13.39 7.62
N ALA A 160 -2.72 14.51 6.93
CA ALA A 160 -1.39 15.04 6.68
C ALA A 160 -1.13 16.36 7.42
N SER A 161 0.13 16.65 7.71
CA SER A 161 0.56 17.94 8.21
C SER A 161 0.29 19.03 7.19
N LYS A 162 -0.15 20.21 7.66
CA LYS A 162 -0.42 21.37 6.79
C LYS A 162 0.82 21.74 6.00
N GLY A 163 0.69 21.74 4.67
CA GLY A 163 1.78 22.03 3.74
C GLY A 163 2.39 20.81 3.06
N TYR A 164 2.12 19.59 3.55
CA TYR A 164 2.56 18.35 2.90
C TYR A 164 1.99 18.26 1.46
N PRO A 165 2.76 17.81 0.44
CA PRO A 165 4.12 17.22 0.48
C PRO A 165 5.26 18.25 0.44
N GLY A 166 4.98 19.54 0.51
CA GLY A 166 6.00 20.60 0.66
C GLY A 166 6.53 20.70 2.10
N SER A 167 6.97 21.88 2.48
CA SER A 167 7.43 22.14 3.83
C SER A 167 6.27 22.15 4.83
N TYR A 168 6.45 21.53 5.98
CA TYR A 168 5.45 21.44 7.05
C TYR A 168 6.09 21.54 8.43
N GLU A 169 5.32 22.00 9.41
CA GLU A 169 5.72 22.04 10.81
C GLU A 169 5.35 20.72 11.51
N LYS A 170 6.03 20.43 12.62
CA LYS A 170 5.86 19.23 13.45
C LYS A 170 5.65 19.61 14.91
N GLY A 171 5.25 18.63 15.73
CA GLY A 171 5.10 18.83 17.18
C GLY A 171 3.72 19.28 17.61
N PHE A 172 2.73 19.27 16.74
CA PHE A 172 1.33 19.54 17.13
C PHE A 172 0.75 18.34 17.86
N GLU A 173 0.10 18.59 18.99
CA GLU A 173 -0.58 17.56 19.78
C GLU A 173 -1.72 16.94 18.99
N ILE A 174 -1.86 15.61 19.11
CA ILE A 174 -2.92 14.83 18.49
C ILE A 174 -3.86 14.36 19.60
N SER A 175 -5.14 14.68 19.46
CA SER A 175 -6.19 14.31 20.41
C SER A 175 -7.37 13.65 19.71
N GLY A 176 -8.32 13.11 20.49
CA GLY A 176 -9.54 12.50 19.97
C GLY A 176 -9.39 11.08 19.41
N LEU A 177 -8.24 10.43 19.57
CA LEU A 177 -8.02 9.08 19.05
C LEU A 177 -8.90 8.03 19.75
N GLU A 178 -9.04 8.14 21.06
CA GLU A 178 -9.87 7.22 21.85
C GLU A 178 -11.34 7.32 21.44
N ASP A 179 -11.85 8.55 21.27
CA ASP A 179 -13.23 8.79 20.82
C ASP A 179 -13.45 8.21 19.40
N ALA A 180 -12.53 8.45 18.47
CA ALA A 180 -12.62 7.91 17.12
C ALA A 180 -12.56 6.37 17.09
N MET A 181 -11.71 5.73 17.90
CA MET A 181 -11.61 4.28 18.01
C MET A 181 -12.71 3.65 18.88
N SER A 182 -13.61 4.42 19.47
CA SER A 182 -14.79 3.88 20.18
C SER A 182 -15.77 3.20 19.21
N ASP A 183 -15.76 3.58 17.93
CA ASP A 183 -16.45 2.83 16.87
C ASP A 183 -15.60 1.61 16.47
N PRO A 184 -16.11 0.37 16.65
CA PRO A 184 -15.35 -0.85 16.33
C PRO A 184 -15.04 -1.01 14.84
N ALA A 185 -15.71 -0.27 13.95
CA ALA A 185 -15.42 -0.25 12.52
C ALA A 185 -14.20 0.62 12.20
N VAL A 186 -13.85 1.56 13.08
CA VAL A 186 -12.76 2.51 12.84
C VAL A 186 -11.43 1.99 13.38
N ARG A 187 -10.40 2.05 12.58
CA ARG A 187 -9.00 1.81 12.97
C ARG A 187 -8.16 3.05 12.63
N ILE A 188 -7.21 3.35 13.50
CA ILE A 188 -6.27 4.45 13.28
C ILE A 188 -4.86 3.88 13.25
N TYR A 189 -4.20 4.03 12.11
CA TYR A 189 -2.79 3.68 11.93
C TYR A 189 -1.92 4.92 12.08
N GLN A 190 -0.88 4.81 12.92
CA GLN A 190 0.07 5.89 13.14
C GLN A 190 1.16 5.82 12.07
N MET A 191 1.38 6.92 11.35
CA MET A 191 2.37 7.02 10.28
C MET A 191 3.52 7.94 10.71
N GLY A 192 3.26 9.23 10.83
CA GLY A 192 4.25 10.22 11.22
C GLY A 192 3.93 10.85 12.57
N THR A 193 3.95 10.06 13.63
CA THR A 193 3.68 10.48 15.00
C THR A 193 4.86 10.14 15.92
N LYS A 194 4.93 10.77 17.08
CA LYS A 194 5.85 10.42 18.17
C LYS A 194 5.28 10.86 19.51
N LEU A 195 5.73 10.22 20.58
CA LEU A 195 5.51 10.73 21.93
C LEU A 195 6.51 11.86 22.22
N ALA A 196 6.02 12.91 22.86
CA ALA A 196 6.84 14.06 23.28
C ALA A 196 6.51 14.45 24.73
N GLU A 197 7.55 14.73 25.49
CA GLU A 197 7.42 15.36 26.82
C GLU A 197 6.93 16.80 26.64
N VAL A 198 5.94 17.19 27.43
CA VAL A 198 5.40 18.54 27.45
C VAL A 198 5.46 19.06 28.88
N GLU A 199 6.05 20.24 29.07
CA GLU A 199 6.18 20.88 30.37
C GLU A 199 4.80 21.03 31.05
N GLY A 200 4.72 20.60 32.29
CA GLY A 200 3.47 20.65 33.06
C GLY A 200 2.51 19.47 32.85
N ARG A 201 2.90 18.46 32.05
CA ARG A 201 2.14 17.21 31.90
C ARG A 201 2.88 16.06 32.59
N GLU A 202 2.13 15.18 33.26
CA GLU A 202 2.68 13.99 33.94
C GLU A 202 3.08 12.87 32.96
N SER A 203 2.48 12.86 31.77
CA SER A 203 2.72 11.84 30.74
C SER A 203 3.01 12.46 29.40
N PRO A 204 3.84 11.79 28.56
CA PRO A 204 4.08 12.22 27.20
C PRO A 204 2.79 12.29 26.40
N VAL A 205 2.72 13.22 25.47
CA VAL A 205 1.60 13.38 24.54
C VAL A 205 1.98 12.95 23.15
N LEU A 206 1.01 12.47 22.38
CA LEU A 206 1.24 12.13 20.98
C LEU A 206 1.26 13.39 20.14
N VAL A 207 2.30 13.56 19.31
CA VAL A 207 2.46 14.75 18.46
C VAL A 207 2.79 14.37 17.02
N THR A 208 2.52 15.28 16.09
CA THR A 208 2.91 15.13 14.69
C THR A 208 4.43 15.13 14.54
N SER A 209 4.98 14.22 13.74
CA SER A 209 6.43 14.10 13.46
C SER A 209 6.76 13.86 11.99
N GLY A 210 5.76 13.67 11.14
CA GLY A 210 5.89 13.41 9.71
C GLY A 210 4.91 14.19 8.86
N GLY A 211 5.03 14.08 7.55
CA GLY A 211 4.12 14.69 6.59
C GLY A 211 2.78 13.99 6.56
N ARG A 212 2.76 12.67 6.33
CA ARG A 212 1.58 11.82 6.60
C ARG A 212 1.61 11.50 8.09
N VAL A 213 0.53 11.80 8.79
CA VAL A 213 0.48 11.75 10.27
C VAL A 213 -0.25 10.50 10.75
N LEU A 214 -1.47 10.32 10.32
CA LEU A 214 -2.36 9.22 10.67
C LEU A 214 -3.09 8.73 9.43
N MET A 215 -3.54 7.49 9.46
CA MET A 215 -4.53 6.99 8.52
C MET A 215 -5.75 6.49 9.30
N VAL A 216 -6.91 7.02 8.99
CA VAL A 216 -8.19 6.57 9.53
C VAL A 216 -8.80 5.60 8.53
N VAL A 217 -9.16 4.41 8.99
CA VAL A 217 -9.65 3.30 8.16
C VAL A 217 -10.98 2.81 8.71
N ALA A 218 -11.94 2.65 7.82
CA ALA A 218 -13.25 2.06 8.12
C ALA A 218 -13.75 1.17 6.99
#